data_e81d35333aa4562796c9a0847e1080d7
#
_entry.id   e81d35333aa4562796c9a0847e1080d7
#
_cell.length_a   1.000
_cell.length_b   1.000
_cell.length_c   1.000
_cell.angle_alpha   90.00
_cell.angle_beta   90.00
_cell.angle_gamma   90.00
#
_symmetry.space_group_name_H-M   'P 1'
#
loop_
_entity.id
_entity.type
_entity.pdbx_description
1 polymer ?
#
loop_
_entity_poly.entity_id
_entity_poly.type
_entity_poly.pdbx_seq_one_letter_code
_entity_poly.pdbx_strand_id
1 'polypeptide(L)'
;MFLNFILYIMSTSSRTIIEISPKTMLWVLLIGVLATFLFMVRDIIGVLIFSIIIASALEPLLQYCESKKIPRLLSLIIIYLLFFVFFAALIYIVLPLILDQFRDFSDNYPTYFGKIEEVTGAITFIPGLSTNIHDLLTQLTGQIPSFTSLISYASSIFGGIVSFIVVLVVSFYLSLSRGALDDFLSSVMPSQFEAYAHGLWIRAQKKMGRWLQAQLLLSVFMAVVVGAGLWILGVKYAFLIAIVVGMLEIVPFVGPIVAGGLATILALSQSTILGLWTLIFFVAVQQLENHILVPILIKKLVGLNPVAVILSILIGAKLGGVLGILLAVPLAAVVDEFFTDLSRRKVGTSEKQE
;
A
#
# COMPACT_ATOMS: atom_id res chain seq x y z
N MET A 1 64.05 -4.45 -33.44
CA MET A 1 62.76 -5.10 -33.69
C MET A 1 61.71 -4.82 -32.59
N PHE A 2 62.11 -4.83 -31.32
CA PHE A 2 61.20 -4.54 -30.16
C PHE A 2 60.69 -3.08 -30.08
N LEU A 3 61.54 -2.11 -30.45
CA LEU A 3 61.20 -0.69 -30.39
C LEU A 3 60.11 -0.28 -31.41
N ASN A 4 60.10 -0.90 -32.59
CA ASN A 4 59.11 -0.66 -33.64
C ASN A 4 57.74 -1.31 -33.29
N PHE A 5 57.71 -2.37 -32.46
CA PHE A 5 56.48 -2.97 -31.99
C PHE A 5 55.81 -2.12 -30.90
N ILE A 6 56.61 -1.49 -30.02
CA ILE A 6 56.08 -0.62 -28.97
C ILE A 6 55.52 0.69 -29.61
N LEU A 7 56.23 1.22 -30.62
CA LEU A 7 55.74 2.40 -31.35
C LEU A 7 54.48 2.13 -32.18
N TYR A 8 54.31 0.91 -32.69
CA TYR A 8 53.08 0.50 -33.40
C TYR A 8 51.88 0.39 -32.43
N ILE A 9 52.08 -0.14 -31.19
CA ILE A 9 51.01 -0.20 -30.18
C ILE A 9 50.62 1.18 -29.66
N MET A 10 51.56 2.12 -29.55
CA MET A 10 51.27 3.49 -29.11
C MET A 10 50.61 4.36 -30.21
N SER A 11 50.71 3.95 -31.50
CA SER A 11 50.12 4.68 -32.62
C SER A 11 48.64 4.36 -32.88
N THR A 12 48.08 3.31 -32.26
CA THR A 12 46.69 2.86 -32.46
C THR A 12 45.72 3.32 -31.35
N SER A 13 46.09 4.33 -30.55
CA SER A 13 45.15 5.01 -29.70
C SER A 13 44.22 5.92 -30.54
N SER A 14 43.24 5.34 -31.19
CA SER A 14 42.14 6.10 -31.79
C SER A 14 41.42 6.83 -30.65
N ARG A 15 41.71 8.11 -30.47
CA ARG A 15 40.89 8.99 -29.65
C ARG A 15 39.50 9.04 -30.28
N THR A 16 38.58 8.22 -29.77
CA THR A 16 37.15 8.40 -30.08
C THR A 16 36.72 9.74 -29.51
N ILE A 17 36.74 10.77 -30.35
CA ILE A 17 36.16 12.06 -30.05
C ILE A 17 34.64 11.81 -30.06
N ILE A 18 34.05 11.73 -28.87
CA ILE A 18 32.60 11.67 -28.75
C ILE A 18 32.08 13.08 -28.99
N GLU A 19 31.72 13.37 -30.23
CA GLU A 19 31.03 14.61 -30.59
C GLU A 19 29.58 14.51 -30.07
N ILE A 20 29.30 15.19 -28.97
CA ILE A 20 27.92 15.29 -28.45
C ILE A 20 27.20 16.32 -29.33
N SER A 21 26.29 15.82 -30.17
CA SER A 21 25.44 16.68 -31.00
C SER A 21 24.63 17.64 -30.12
N PRO A 22 24.49 18.95 -30.51
CA PRO A 22 23.63 19.90 -29.82
C PRO A 22 22.20 19.37 -29.60
N LYS A 23 21.71 18.54 -30.53
CA LYS A 23 20.43 17.89 -30.47
C LYS A 23 20.38 16.86 -29.30
N THR A 24 21.46 16.14 -29.04
CA THR A 24 21.56 15.20 -27.89
C THR A 24 21.58 15.97 -26.58
N MET A 25 22.30 17.10 -26.50
CA MET A 25 22.28 17.94 -25.30
C MET A 25 20.89 18.49 -25.01
N LEU A 26 20.15 18.91 -26.02
CA LEU A 26 18.80 19.42 -25.91
C LEU A 26 17.83 18.31 -25.41
N TRP A 27 17.97 17.08 -25.93
CA TRP A 27 17.18 15.94 -25.44
C TRP A 27 17.50 15.59 -23.99
N VAL A 28 18.77 15.58 -23.58
CA VAL A 28 19.18 15.33 -22.19
C VAL A 28 18.60 16.40 -21.25
N LEU A 29 18.68 17.67 -21.65
CA LEU A 29 18.14 18.79 -20.89
C LEU A 29 16.59 18.67 -20.79
N LEU A 30 15.92 18.38 -21.90
CA LEU A 30 14.46 18.19 -21.93
C LEU A 30 14.03 17.03 -21.02
N ILE A 31 14.73 15.88 -21.07
CA ILE A 31 14.48 14.74 -20.18
C ILE A 31 14.71 15.12 -18.72
N GLY A 32 15.79 15.86 -18.42
CA GLY A 32 16.07 16.34 -17.08
C GLY A 32 14.98 17.27 -16.53
N VAL A 33 14.54 18.22 -17.35
CA VAL A 33 13.42 19.13 -16.99
C VAL A 33 12.13 18.35 -16.78
N LEU A 34 11.81 17.41 -17.67
CA LEU A 34 10.61 16.57 -17.56
C LEU A 34 10.65 15.68 -16.30
N ALA A 35 11.80 15.08 -16.01
CA ALA A 35 11.98 14.26 -14.80
C ALA A 35 11.81 15.11 -13.52
N THR A 36 12.39 16.31 -13.49
CA THR A 36 12.24 17.24 -12.37
C THR A 36 10.78 17.68 -12.21
N PHE A 37 10.10 18.00 -13.30
CA PHE A 37 8.68 18.34 -13.29
C PHE A 37 7.83 17.19 -12.78
N LEU A 38 8.02 15.96 -13.28
CA LEU A 38 7.30 14.77 -12.81
C LEU A 38 7.55 14.51 -11.32
N PHE A 39 8.77 14.71 -10.86
CA PHE A 39 9.10 14.59 -9.44
C PHE A 39 8.38 15.66 -8.60
N MET A 40 8.25 16.88 -9.11
CA MET A 40 7.57 17.98 -8.41
C MET A 40 6.04 17.74 -8.31
N VAL A 41 5.43 17.16 -9.34
CA VAL A 41 3.98 16.89 -9.38
C VAL A 41 3.59 15.48 -8.94
N ARG A 42 4.55 14.68 -8.44
CA ARG A 42 4.33 13.26 -8.07
C ARG A 42 3.17 13.05 -7.11
N ASP A 43 2.98 13.97 -6.14
CA ASP A 43 1.90 13.86 -5.15
C ASP A 43 0.52 14.08 -5.80
N ILE A 44 0.44 15.00 -6.76
CA ILE A 44 -0.77 15.25 -7.57
C ILE A 44 -1.08 14.02 -8.44
N ILE A 45 -0.05 13.44 -9.07
CA ILE A 45 -0.18 12.20 -9.84
C ILE A 45 -0.66 11.07 -8.93
N GLY A 46 -0.11 10.96 -7.72
CA GLY A 46 -0.53 9.99 -6.72
C GLY A 46 -2.01 10.13 -6.36
N VAL A 47 -2.47 11.34 -6.09
CA VAL A 47 -3.88 11.66 -5.83
C VAL A 47 -4.76 11.25 -7.01
N LEU A 48 -4.37 11.58 -8.24
CA LEU A 48 -5.10 11.23 -9.45
C LEU A 48 -5.23 9.71 -9.63
N ILE A 49 -4.11 8.98 -9.51
CA ILE A 49 -4.10 7.51 -9.64
C ILE A 49 -4.98 6.87 -8.56
N PHE A 50 -4.88 7.35 -7.31
CA PHE A 50 -5.71 6.81 -6.22
C PHE A 50 -7.20 7.08 -6.45
N SER A 51 -7.54 8.25 -6.99
CA SER A 51 -8.91 8.59 -7.39
C SER A 51 -9.42 7.66 -8.50
N ILE A 52 -8.58 7.31 -9.47
CA ILE A 52 -8.91 6.35 -10.52
C ILE A 52 -9.15 4.96 -9.93
N ILE A 53 -8.35 4.53 -8.97
CA ILE A 53 -8.52 3.24 -8.30
C ILE A 53 -9.86 3.19 -7.57
N ILE A 54 -10.21 4.24 -6.81
CA ILE A 54 -11.51 4.32 -6.12
C ILE A 54 -12.66 4.32 -7.13
N ALA A 55 -12.59 5.15 -8.17
CA ALA A 55 -13.61 5.20 -9.22
C ALA A 55 -13.80 3.82 -9.88
N SER A 56 -12.70 3.13 -10.17
CA SER A 56 -12.71 1.77 -10.74
C SER A 56 -13.30 0.73 -9.78
N ALA A 57 -13.06 0.89 -8.48
CA ALA A 57 -13.63 0.00 -7.46
C ALA A 57 -15.14 0.20 -7.28
N LEU A 58 -15.64 1.41 -7.51
CA LEU A 58 -17.06 1.74 -7.40
C LEU A 58 -17.85 1.33 -8.66
N GLU A 59 -17.20 1.16 -9.81
CA GLU A 59 -17.86 0.91 -11.09
C GLU A 59 -18.83 -0.29 -11.08
N PRO A 60 -18.53 -1.47 -10.49
CA PRO A 60 -19.48 -2.57 -10.42
C PRO A 60 -20.74 -2.26 -9.61
N LEU A 61 -20.60 -1.46 -8.54
CA LEU A 61 -21.74 -1.01 -7.73
C LEU A 61 -22.64 -0.05 -8.51
N LEU A 62 -22.01 0.88 -9.27
CA LEU A 62 -22.74 1.81 -10.14
C LEU A 62 -23.50 1.08 -11.24
N GLN A 63 -22.85 0.11 -11.91
CA GLN A 63 -23.50 -0.71 -12.92
C GLN A 63 -24.67 -1.53 -12.35
N TYR A 64 -24.54 -2.04 -11.13
CA TYR A 64 -25.64 -2.72 -10.44
C TYR A 64 -26.80 -1.76 -10.15
N CYS A 65 -26.55 -0.55 -9.65
CA CYS A 65 -27.59 0.47 -9.43
C CYS A 65 -28.27 0.87 -10.75
N GLU A 66 -27.51 1.06 -11.82
CA GLU A 66 -28.04 1.37 -13.16
C GLU A 66 -28.91 0.23 -13.72
N SER A 67 -28.53 -1.03 -13.47
CA SER A 67 -29.37 -2.17 -13.85
C SER A 67 -30.73 -2.17 -13.15
N LYS A 68 -30.83 -1.50 -11.99
CA LYS A 68 -32.06 -1.23 -11.25
C LYS A 68 -32.76 0.06 -11.66
N LYS A 69 -32.33 0.68 -12.77
CA LYS A 69 -32.86 1.96 -13.33
C LYS A 69 -32.62 3.17 -12.43
N ILE A 70 -31.65 3.12 -11.53
CA ILE A 70 -31.26 4.28 -10.70
C ILE A 70 -30.26 5.13 -11.52
N PRO A 71 -30.50 6.44 -11.70
CA PRO A 71 -29.56 7.31 -12.41
C PRO A 71 -28.16 7.29 -11.78
N ARG A 72 -27.11 7.33 -12.60
CA ARG A 72 -25.71 7.26 -12.15
C ARG A 72 -25.37 8.31 -11.11
N LEU A 73 -25.79 9.56 -11.32
CA LEU A 73 -25.59 10.66 -10.38
C LEU A 73 -26.20 10.35 -9.01
N LEU A 74 -27.45 9.86 -8.99
CA LEU A 74 -28.12 9.52 -7.73
C LEU A 74 -27.44 8.36 -7.03
N SER A 75 -27.03 7.34 -7.77
CA SER A 75 -26.27 6.20 -7.23
C SER A 75 -24.96 6.66 -6.60
N LEU A 76 -24.22 7.55 -7.27
CA LEU A 76 -22.99 8.13 -6.72
C LEU A 76 -23.26 8.91 -5.44
N ILE A 77 -24.22 9.80 -5.44
CA ILE A 77 -24.57 10.58 -4.24
C ILE A 77 -24.91 9.65 -3.08
N ILE A 78 -25.73 8.62 -3.31
CA ILE A 78 -26.09 7.65 -2.25
C ILE A 78 -24.86 6.89 -1.75
N ILE A 79 -23.99 6.38 -2.64
CA ILE A 79 -22.81 5.63 -2.25
C ILE A 79 -21.86 6.51 -1.43
N TYR A 80 -21.57 7.73 -1.88
CA TYR A 80 -20.69 8.64 -1.14
C TYR A 80 -21.33 9.11 0.17
N LEU A 81 -22.63 9.37 0.19
CA LEU A 81 -23.34 9.73 1.43
C LEU A 81 -23.26 8.57 2.45
N LEU A 82 -23.54 7.34 2.02
CA LEU A 82 -23.41 6.16 2.87
C LEU A 82 -21.98 5.98 3.37
N PHE A 83 -20.98 6.20 2.51
CA PHE A 83 -19.58 6.17 2.89
C PHE A 83 -19.27 7.21 3.99
N PHE A 84 -19.68 8.47 3.80
CA PHE A 84 -19.47 9.52 4.79
C PHE A 84 -20.22 9.26 6.10
N VAL A 85 -21.48 8.82 6.03
CA VAL A 85 -22.27 8.47 7.22
C VAL A 85 -21.62 7.30 7.97
N PHE A 86 -21.18 6.26 7.23
CA PHE A 86 -20.50 5.12 7.82
C PHE A 86 -19.19 5.53 8.52
N PHE A 87 -18.35 6.35 7.85
CA PHE A 87 -17.10 6.82 8.44
C PHE A 87 -17.33 7.77 9.62
N ALA A 88 -18.32 8.67 9.53
CA ALA A 88 -18.68 9.54 10.63
C ALA A 88 -19.17 8.74 11.86
N ALA A 89 -20.02 7.73 11.64
CA ALA A 89 -20.48 6.84 12.70
C ALA A 89 -19.33 6.02 13.30
N LEU A 90 -18.43 5.50 12.44
CA LEU A 90 -17.26 4.77 12.87
C LEU A 90 -16.34 5.66 13.71
N ILE A 91 -16.04 6.88 13.26
CA ILE A 91 -15.24 7.83 14.04
C ILE A 91 -15.93 8.16 15.36
N TYR A 92 -17.24 8.43 15.34
CA TYR A 92 -17.99 8.78 16.55
C TYR A 92 -17.98 7.68 17.62
N ILE A 93 -18.09 6.41 17.19
CA ILE A 93 -18.09 5.26 18.11
C ILE A 93 -16.68 4.87 18.53
N VAL A 94 -15.75 4.85 17.57
CA VAL A 94 -14.42 4.26 17.73
C VAL A 94 -13.44 5.24 18.36
N LEU A 95 -13.51 6.54 18.01
CA LEU A 95 -12.55 7.54 18.47
C LEU A 95 -12.51 7.68 20.01
N PRO A 96 -13.64 7.79 20.74
CA PRO A 96 -13.60 7.83 22.20
C PRO A 96 -12.93 6.58 22.79
N LEU A 97 -13.29 5.40 22.27
CA LEU A 97 -12.75 4.12 22.73
C LEU A 97 -11.22 4.02 22.47
N ILE A 98 -10.76 4.49 21.31
CA ILE A 98 -9.33 4.56 21.00
C ILE A 98 -8.62 5.51 21.99
N LEU A 99 -9.19 6.70 22.21
CA LEU A 99 -8.59 7.69 23.09
C LEU A 99 -8.49 7.18 24.53
N ASP A 100 -9.53 6.54 25.04
CA ASP A 100 -9.54 5.97 26.39
C ASP A 100 -8.52 4.83 26.52
N GLN A 101 -8.49 3.90 25.55
CA GLN A 101 -7.53 2.79 25.56
C GLN A 101 -6.10 3.27 25.36
N PHE A 102 -5.89 4.27 24.52
CA PHE A 102 -4.57 4.85 24.30
C PHE A 102 -4.08 5.61 25.55
N ARG A 103 -4.97 6.33 26.23
CA ARG A 103 -4.66 7.02 27.47
C ARG A 103 -4.26 6.03 28.56
N ASP A 104 -5.06 4.98 28.75
CA ASP A 104 -4.75 3.93 29.72
C ASP A 104 -3.42 3.23 29.37
N PHE A 105 -3.14 2.97 28.10
CA PHE A 105 -1.86 2.45 27.64
C PHE A 105 -0.71 3.43 27.92
N SER A 106 -0.89 4.71 27.57
CA SER A 106 0.12 5.75 27.76
C SER A 106 0.46 5.99 29.22
N ASP A 107 -0.51 5.83 30.12
CA ASP A 107 -0.29 5.99 31.56
C ASP A 107 0.37 4.76 32.20
N ASN A 108 0.15 3.57 31.65
CA ASN A 108 0.59 2.29 32.21
C ASN A 108 1.76 1.62 31.46
N TYR A 109 2.21 2.17 30.33
CA TYR A 109 3.25 1.51 29.53
C TYR A 109 4.56 1.22 30.31
N PRO A 110 5.02 2.06 31.28
CA PRO A 110 6.24 1.73 32.03
C PRO A 110 6.08 0.44 32.84
N THR A 111 4.89 0.20 33.36
CA THR A 111 4.56 -1.03 34.11
C THR A 111 4.55 -2.26 33.17
N TYR A 112 4.05 -2.10 31.95
CA TYR A 112 4.03 -3.18 30.96
C TYR A 112 5.45 -3.56 30.52
N PHE A 113 6.28 -2.57 30.24
CA PHE A 113 7.67 -2.81 29.84
C PHE A 113 8.52 -3.38 30.97
N GLY A 114 8.36 -2.90 32.22
CA GLY A 114 9.04 -3.46 33.38
C GLY A 114 8.74 -4.96 33.58
N LYS A 115 7.50 -5.40 33.37
CA LYS A 115 7.14 -6.82 33.42
C LYS A 115 7.79 -7.65 32.29
N ILE A 116 7.94 -7.07 31.10
CA ILE A 116 8.61 -7.74 29.98
C ILE A 116 10.09 -7.92 30.29
N GLU A 117 10.73 -6.92 30.86
CA GLU A 117 12.12 -7.03 31.31
C GLU A 117 12.30 -8.12 32.38
N GLU A 118 11.37 -8.21 33.35
CA GLU A 118 11.36 -9.28 34.34
C GLU A 118 11.27 -10.67 33.71
N VAL A 119 10.32 -10.85 32.77
CA VAL A 119 10.12 -12.12 32.03
C VAL A 119 11.32 -12.47 31.18
N THR A 120 11.87 -11.49 30.46
CA THR A 120 13.04 -11.73 29.56
C THR A 120 14.33 -11.94 30.34
N GLY A 121 14.50 -11.28 31.52
CA GLY A 121 15.59 -11.52 32.42
C GLY A 121 15.58 -12.94 33.03
N ALA A 122 14.41 -13.55 33.18
CA ALA A 122 14.25 -14.94 33.61
C ALA A 122 14.65 -15.96 32.51
N ILE A 123 14.71 -15.56 31.25
CA ILE A 123 15.09 -16.41 30.12
C ILE A 123 16.64 -16.38 29.94
N THR A 124 17.34 -17.19 30.71
CA THR A 124 18.81 -17.20 30.71
C THR A 124 19.45 -18.09 29.64
N PHE A 125 18.65 -18.88 28.93
CA PHE A 125 19.19 -19.86 27.95
C PHE A 125 19.51 -19.23 26.57
N ILE A 126 19.09 -17.98 26.30
CA ILE A 126 19.44 -17.27 25.06
C ILE A 126 20.38 -16.11 25.42
N PRO A 127 21.70 -16.19 25.13
CA PRO A 127 22.63 -15.11 25.42
C PRO A 127 22.28 -13.82 24.71
N GLY A 128 22.24 -12.70 25.41
CA GLY A 128 21.97 -11.38 24.86
C GLY A 128 20.48 -11.07 24.57
N LEU A 129 19.56 -11.99 24.87
CA LEU A 129 18.12 -11.73 24.65
C LEU A 129 17.63 -10.55 25.49
N SER A 130 17.98 -10.52 26.77
CA SER A 130 17.57 -9.44 27.68
C SER A 130 18.12 -8.07 27.27
N THR A 131 19.38 -8.00 26.84
CA THR A 131 20.01 -6.76 26.37
C THR A 131 19.37 -6.26 25.08
N ASN A 132 19.18 -7.15 24.10
CA ASN A 132 18.54 -6.78 22.84
C ASN A 132 17.09 -6.33 23.01
N ILE A 133 16.35 -6.98 23.93
CA ILE A 133 14.96 -6.58 24.23
C ILE A 133 14.94 -5.26 25.01
N HIS A 134 15.84 -5.07 25.97
CA HIS A 134 15.97 -3.79 26.67
C HIS A 134 16.27 -2.64 25.71
N ASP A 135 17.20 -2.81 24.78
CA ASP A 135 17.54 -1.81 23.76
C ASP A 135 16.34 -1.51 22.83
N LEU A 136 15.61 -2.55 22.40
CA LEU A 136 14.39 -2.39 21.63
C LEU A 136 13.29 -1.67 22.40
N LEU A 137 13.07 -2.03 23.67
CA LEU A 137 12.08 -1.41 24.53
C LEU A 137 12.40 0.06 24.76
N THR A 138 13.67 0.38 25.05
CA THR A 138 14.11 1.79 25.24
C THR A 138 13.99 2.61 23.97
N GLN A 139 14.25 2.06 22.80
CA GLN A 139 14.01 2.71 21.52
C GLN A 139 12.51 2.93 21.27
N LEU A 140 11.68 1.93 21.56
CA LEU A 140 10.23 2.01 21.40
C LEU A 140 9.61 3.01 22.38
N THR A 141 10.02 3.00 23.66
CA THR A 141 9.52 3.94 24.68
C THR A 141 9.86 5.38 24.36
N GLY A 142 11.05 5.65 23.82
CA GLY A 142 11.45 6.98 23.36
C GLY A 142 10.63 7.49 22.16
N GLN A 143 9.93 6.60 21.46
CA GLN A 143 9.09 6.92 20.30
C GLN A 143 7.59 6.88 20.60
N ILE A 144 7.17 6.42 21.79
CA ILE A 144 5.75 6.46 22.18
C ILE A 144 5.33 7.92 22.32
N PRO A 145 4.41 8.41 21.46
CA PRO A 145 3.95 9.78 21.55
C PRO A 145 3.23 10.00 22.88
N SER A 146 3.56 11.07 23.58
CA SER A 146 2.71 11.51 24.70
C SER A 146 1.31 11.85 24.16
N PHE A 147 0.29 11.77 25.01
CA PHE A 147 -1.07 12.14 24.60
C PHE A 147 -1.14 13.57 24.01
N THR A 148 -0.31 14.49 24.50
CA THR A 148 -0.16 15.84 23.96
C THR A 148 0.47 15.86 22.56
N SER A 149 1.41 14.97 22.26
CA SER A 149 1.98 14.87 20.92
C SER A 149 1.03 14.22 19.91
N LEU A 150 0.06 13.41 20.34
CA LEU A 150 -1.02 12.95 19.47
C LEU A 150 -1.86 14.10 18.91
N ILE A 151 -2.09 15.15 19.71
CA ILE A 151 -2.82 16.33 19.24
C ILE A 151 -2.01 17.06 18.15
N SER A 152 -0.69 17.11 18.26
CA SER A 152 0.17 17.68 17.21
C SER A 152 0.25 16.78 15.97
N TYR A 153 0.21 15.45 16.11
CA TYR A 153 0.07 14.53 15.00
C TYR A 153 -1.32 14.64 14.35
N ALA A 154 -2.38 14.87 15.13
CA ALA A 154 -3.72 15.12 14.59
C ALA A 154 -3.71 16.32 13.62
N SER A 155 -2.95 17.38 13.89
CA SER A 155 -2.82 18.51 12.97
C SER A 155 -2.13 18.11 11.64
N SER A 156 -1.19 17.20 11.67
CA SER A 156 -0.58 16.64 10.45
C SER A 156 -1.56 15.74 9.67
N ILE A 157 -2.50 15.11 10.38
CA ILE A 157 -3.59 14.34 9.77
C ILE A 157 -4.56 15.26 9.03
N PHE A 158 -4.71 16.54 9.45
CA PHE A 158 -5.55 17.49 8.70
C PHE A 158 -5.07 17.71 7.27
N GLY A 159 -3.75 17.77 7.04
CA GLY A 159 -3.20 17.79 5.67
C GLY A 159 -3.55 16.51 4.88
N GLY A 160 -3.53 15.36 5.53
CA GLY A 160 -3.97 14.08 4.97
C GLY A 160 -5.47 14.06 4.69
N ILE A 161 -6.31 14.62 5.55
CA ILE A 161 -7.76 14.73 5.36
C ILE A 161 -8.09 15.58 4.13
N VAL A 162 -7.42 16.72 3.96
CA VAL A 162 -7.62 17.57 2.77
C VAL A 162 -7.27 16.81 1.50
N SER A 163 -6.12 16.12 1.47
CA SER A 163 -5.73 15.29 0.33
C SER A 163 -6.73 14.15 0.10
N PHE A 164 -7.25 13.53 1.15
CA PHE A 164 -8.26 12.48 1.04
C PHE A 164 -9.59 13.02 0.50
N ILE A 165 -10.04 14.22 0.93
CA ILE A 165 -11.22 14.88 0.36
C ILE A 165 -11.01 15.16 -1.12
N VAL A 166 -9.83 15.66 -1.52
CA VAL A 166 -9.51 15.89 -2.95
C VAL A 166 -9.60 14.57 -3.73
N VAL A 167 -9.04 13.48 -3.21
CA VAL A 167 -9.14 12.15 -3.81
C VAL A 167 -10.61 11.74 -3.99
N LEU A 168 -11.45 11.92 -2.97
CA LEU A 168 -12.87 11.58 -3.04
C LEU A 168 -13.61 12.45 -4.06
N VAL A 169 -13.34 13.74 -4.09
CA VAL A 169 -13.95 14.67 -5.07
C VAL A 169 -13.55 14.29 -6.49
N VAL A 170 -12.25 14.07 -6.73
CA VAL A 170 -11.77 13.67 -8.06
C VAL A 170 -12.34 12.31 -8.46
N SER A 171 -12.38 11.32 -7.54
CA SER A 171 -12.98 10.01 -7.84
C SER A 171 -14.48 10.09 -8.11
N PHE A 172 -15.20 11.00 -7.44
CA PHE A 172 -16.62 11.26 -7.73
C PHE A 172 -16.81 11.77 -9.17
N TYR A 173 -16.05 12.80 -9.58
CA TYR A 173 -16.14 13.33 -10.95
C TYR A 173 -15.71 12.30 -12.00
N LEU A 174 -14.65 11.53 -11.75
CA LEU A 174 -14.23 10.44 -12.64
C LEU A 174 -15.31 9.35 -12.76
N SER A 175 -15.96 9.02 -11.66
CA SER A 175 -17.05 8.04 -11.65
C SER A 175 -18.31 8.57 -12.32
N LEU A 176 -18.57 9.89 -12.28
CA LEU A 176 -19.73 10.51 -12.90
C LEU A 176 -19.61 10.53 -14.43
N SER A 177 -18.44 10.87 -14.95
CA SER A 177 -18.17 11.01 -16.38
C SER A 177 -17.81 9.66 -16.99
N ARG A 178 -18.75 9.02 -17.68
CA ARG A 178 -18.47 7.81 -18.46
C ARG A 178 -17.48 8.16 -19.57
N GLY A 179 -16.32 7.52 -19.57
CA GLY A 179 -15.36 7.68 -20.66
C GLY A 179 -14.45 8.90 -20.60
N ALA A 180 -14.52 9.78 -19.57
CA ALA A 180 -13.63 10.95 -19.51
C ALA A 180 -12.13 10.61 -19.65
N LEU A 181 -11.72 9.47 -19.10
CA LEU A 181 -10.34 8.98 -19.24
C LEU A 181 -10.10 8.32 -20.60
N ASP A 182 -11.12 7.70 -21.15
CA ASP A 182 -11.07 7.11 -22.50
C ASP A 182 -10.97 8.21 -23.56
N ASP A 183 -11.76 9.28 -23.43
CA ASP A 183 -11.73 10.45 -24.30
C ASP A 183 -10.37 11.18 -24.21
N PHE A 184 -9.81 11.26 -22.99
CA PHE A 184 -8.48 11.82 -22.79
C PHE A 184 -7.40 10.97 -23.47
N LEU A 185 -7.45 9.64 -23.30
CA LEU A 185 -6.52 8.71 -23.93
C LEU A 185 -6.58 8.79 -25.47
N SER A 186 -7.77 8.81 -26.03
CA SER A 186 -7.95 8.92 -27.50
C SER A 186 -7.48 10.26 -28.04
N SER A 187 -7.57 11.36 -27.27
CA SER A 187 -7.08 12.66 -27.69
C SER A 187 -5.54 12.78 -27.67
N VAL A 188 -4.86 12.01 -26.83
CA VAL A 188 -3.39 12.08 -26.65
C VAL A 188 -2.67 11.01 -27.48
N MET A 189 -3.31 9.86 -27.75
CA MET A 189 -2.69 8.73 -28.44
C MET A 189 -2.78 8.88 -29.96
N PRO A 190 -1.70 8.55 -30.70
CA PRO A 190 -1.78 8.39 -32.14
C PRO A 190 -2.80 7.31 -32.51
N SER A 191 -3.60 7.54 -33.56
CA SER A 191 -4.71 6.68 -34.00
C SER A 191 -4.36 5.20 -34.17
N GLN A 192 -3.11 4.91 -34.56
CA GLN A 192 -2.60 3.54 -34.72
C GLN A 192 -2.48 2.75 -33.39
N PHE A 193 -2.39 3.43 -32.25
CA PHE A 193 -2.25 2.82 -30.92
C PHE A 193 -3.50 2.98 -30.06
N GLU A 194 -4.49 3.75 -30.49
CA GLU A 194 -5.69 4.11 -29.73
C GLU A 194 -6.46 2.88 -29.25
N ALA A 195 -6.82 1.97 -30.15
CA ALA A 195 -7.55 0.76 -29.79
C ALA A 195 -6.79 -0.14 -28.81
N TYR A 196 -5.46 -0.18 -28.96
CA TYR A 196 -4.59 -0.92 -28.04
C TYR A 196 -4.54 -0.29 -26.65
N ALA A 197 -4.29 1.01 -26.59
CA ALA A 197 -4.21 1.75 -25.35
C ALA A 197 -5.53 1.71 -24.58
N HIS A 198 -6.67 1.86 -25.28
CA HIS A 198 -8.00 1.74 -24.70
C HIS A 198 -8.24 0.35 -24.10
N GLY A 199 -7.94 -0.72 -24.85
CA GLY A 199 -8.08 -2.09 -24.36
C GLY A 199 -7.19 -2.39 -23.14
N LEU A 200 -5.94 -1.91 -23.14
CA LEU A 200 -5.02 -2.05 -22.00
C LEU A 200 -5.54 -1.27 -20.79
N TRP A 201 -6.03 -0.06 -21.02
CA TRP A 201 -6.57 0.82 -19.99
C TRP A 201 -7.76 0.20 -19.26
N ILE A 202 -8.75 -0.30 -19.99
CA ILE A 202 -9.92 -0.98 -19.41
C ILE A 202 -9.50 -2.17 -18.53
N ARG A 203 -8.54 -2.98 -18.99
CA ARG A 203 -8.05 -4.11 -18.19
C ARG A 203 -7.30 -3.65 -16.95
N ALA A 204 -6.48 -2.61 -17.06
CA ALA A 204 -5.76 -1.99 -15.94
C ALA A 204 -6.71 -1.44 -14.86
N GLN A 205 -7.71 -0.66 -15.28
CA GLN A 205 -8.75 -0.14 -14.38
C GLN A 205 -9.47 -1.27 -13.64
N LYS A 206 -9.87 -2.32 -14.37
CA LYS A 206 -10.56 -3.46 -13.78
C LYS A 206 -9.68 -4.21 -12.76
N LYS A 207 -8.38 -4.36 -13.02
CA LYS A 207 -7.44 -4.96 -12.06
C LYS A 207 -7.28 -4.08 -10.83
N MET A 208 -7.08 -2.78 -11.00
CA MET A 208 -6.94 -1.81 -9.89
C MET A 208 -8.19 -1.77 -9.00
N GLY A 209 -9.38 -1.69 -9.61
CA GLY A 209 -10.64 -1.66 -8.86
C GLY A 209 -10.88 -2.94 -8.07
N ARG A 210 -10.65 -4.10 -8.69
CA ARG A 210 -10.77 -5.41 -8.00
C ARG A 210 -9.77 -5.59 -6.88
N TRP A 211 -8.56 -5.08 -7.05
CA TRP A 211 -7.57 -5.10 -5.99
C TRP A 211 -8.05 -4.31 -4.76
N LEU A 212 -8.53 -3.07 -4.95
CA LEU A 212 -9.02 -2.26 -3.84
C LEU A 212 -10.20 -2.94 -3.11
N GLN A 213 -11.15 -3.50 -3.87
CA GLN A 213 -12.28 -4.25 -3.29
C GLN A 213 -11.81 -5.44 -2.45
N ALA A 214 -10.89 -6.24 -2.98
CA ALA A 214 -10.32 -7.40 -2.28
C ALA A 214 -9.56 -6.97 -1.03
N GLN A 215 -8.79 -5.88 -1.11
CA GLN A 215 -7.98 -5.36 -0.01
C GLN A 215 -8.88 -4.82 1.12
N LEU A 216 -9.92 -4.07 0.80
CA LEU A 216 -10.89 -3.60 1.79
C LEU A 216 -11.63 -4.75 2.47
N LEU A 217 -12.02 -5.77 1.70
CA LEU A 217 -12.65 -6.96 2.26
C LEU A 217 -11.69 -7.70 3.20
N LEU A 218 -10.42 -7.86 2.80
CA LEU A 218 -9.38 -8.48 3.62
C LEU A 218 -9.15 -7.68 4.91
N SER A 219 -9.04 -6.35 4.82
CA SER A 219 -8.86 -5.45 5.97
C SER A 219 -9.98 -5.61 7.00
N VAL A 220 -11.23 -5.61 6.56
CA VAL A 220 -12.39 -5.80 7.44
C VAL A 220 -12.39 -7.21 8.05
N PHE A 221 -12.12 -8.22 7.23
CA PHE A 221 -12.08 -9.61 7.71
C PHE A 221 -10.98 -9.80 8.76
N MET A 222 -9.79 -9.28 8.54
CA MET A 222 -8.67 -9.36 9.48
C MET A 222 -8.96 -8.59 10.77
N ALA A 223 -9.56 -7.40 10.69
CA ALA A 223 -9.99 -6.66 11.86
C ALA A 223 -10.98 -7.47 12.72
N VAL A 224 -11.97 -8.10 12.09
CA VAL A 224 -12.98 -8.91 12.79
C VAL A 224 -12.36 -10.17 13.41
N VAL A 225 -11.55 -10.91 12.66
CA VAL A 225 -10.91 -12.15 13.13
C VAL A 225 -9.95 -11.88 14.28
N VAL A 226 -9.08 -10.87 14.11
CA VAL A 226 -8.12 -10.51 15.16
C VAL A 226 -8.83 -9.94 16.38
N GLY A 227 -9.82 -9.06 16.18
CA GLY A 227 -10.60 -8.51 17.29
C GLY A 227 -11.32 -9.56 18.10
N ALA A 228 -12.03 -10.47 17.43
CA ALA A 228 -12.73 -11.59 18.08
C ALA A 228 -11.75 -12.53 18.80
N GLY A 229 -10.63 -12.89 18.16
CA GLY A 229 -9.64 -13.77 18.74
C GLY A 229 -8.97 -13.18 19.98
N LEU A 230 -8.55 -11.92 19.93
CA LEU A 230 -7.96 -11.23 21.08
C LEU A 230 -8.98 -11.02 22.22
N TRP A 231 -10.23 -10.75 21.88
CA TRP A 231 -11.30 -10.64 22.85
C TRP A 231 -11.56 -11.97 23.57
N ILE A 232 -11.61 -13.09 22.84
CA ILE A 232 -11.78 -14.45 23.39
C ILE A 232 -10.58 -14.80 24.27
N LEU A 233 -9.36 -14.45 23.87
CA LEU A 233 -8.14 -14.65 24.66
C LEU A 233 -8.09 -13.79 25.92
N GLY A 234 -8.90 -12.73 26.01
CA GLY A 234 -8.91 -11.79 27.13
C GLY A 234 -7.77 -10.79 27.09
N VAL A 235 -7.18 -10.53 25.91
CA VAL A 235 -6.13 -9.53 25.74
C VAL A 235 -6.70 -8.12 25.90
N LYS A 236 -6.07 -7.30 26.75
CA LYS A 236 -6.43 -5.88 26.86
C LYS A 236 -6.27 -5.17 25.52
N TYR A 237 -7.12 -4.18 25.27
CA TYR A 237 -7.10 -3.38 24.04
C TYR A 237 -7.38 -4.16 22.76
N ALA A 238 -8.04 -5.33 22.85
CA ALA A 238 -8.37 -6.18 21.70
C ALA A 238 -9.05 -5.40 20.56
N PHE A 239 -9.98 -4.50 20.90
CA PHE A 239 -10.69 -3.69 19.92
C PHE A 239 -9.80 -2.64 19.26
N LEU A 240 -8.94 -1.96 20.02
CA LEU A 240 -7.95 -1.02 19.49
C LEU A 240 -6.99 -1.73 18.51
N ILE A 241 -6.47 -2.88 18.94
CA ILE A 241 -5.55 -3.68 18.10
C ILE A 241 -6.26 -4.13 16.82
N ALA A 242 -7.52 -4.56 16.90
CA ALA A 242 -8.31 -4.96 15.74
C ALA A 242 -8.45 -3.85 14.70
N ILE A 243 -8.71 -2.61 15.16
CA ILE A 243 -8.78 -1.45 14.28
C ILE A 243 -7.42 -1.15 13.65
N VAL A 244 -6.35 -1.19 14.43
CA VAL A 244 -4.98 -0.98 13.94
C VAL A 244 -4.63 -2.04 12.88
N VAL A 245 -4.95 -3.32 13.12
CA VAL A 245 -4.80 -4.39 12.12
C VAL A 245 -5.54 -4.04 10.84
N GLY A 246 -6.85 -3.74 10.93
CA GLY A 246 -7.67 -3.43 9.76
C GLY A 246 -7.15 -2.22 8.97
N MET A 247 -6.67 -1.19 9.66
CA MET A 247 -6.09 -0.01 8.98
C MET A 247 -4.75 -0.31 8.32
N LEU A 248 -3.86 -1.03 9.01
CA LEU A 248 -2.55 -1.37 8.47
C LEU A 248 -2.63 -2.42 7.38
N GLU A 249 -3.69 -3.25 7.37
CA GLU A 249 -3.94 -4.30 6.38
C GLU A 249 -4.18 -3.75 4.98
N ILE A 250 -4.45 -2.45 4.82
CA ILE A 250 -4.47 -1.80 3.50
C ILE A 250 -3.13 -2.01 2.76
N VAL A 251 -2.04 -2.16 3.51
CA VAL A 251 -0.74 -2.59 2.98
C VAL A 251 -0.54 -4.08 3.30
N PRO A 252 -0.45 -4.95 2.28
CA PRO A 252 -0.29 -6.38 2.51
C PRO A 252 0.86 -6.71 3.46
N PHE A 253 0.66 -7.67 4.35
CA PHE A 253 1.60 -8.18 5.36
C PHE A 253 1.93 -7.25 6.52
N VAL A 254 1.64 -5.95 6.44
CA VAL A 254 2.04 -4.97 7.47
C VAL A 254 1.14 -5.08 8.70
N GLY A 255 -0.18 -5.24 8.48
CA GLY A 255 -1.16 -5.31 9.56
C GLY A 255 -0.83 -6.35 10.63
N PRO A 256 -0.84 -7.65 10.32
CA PRO A 256 -0.59 -8.71 11.30
C PRO A 256 0.80 -8.67 11.91
N ILE A 257 1.83 -8.28 11.16
CA ILE A 257 3.21 -8.23 11.68
C ILE A 257 3.35 -7.14 12.74
N VAL A 258 2.95 -5.91 12.43
CA VAL A 258 3.12 -4.76 13.33
C VAL A 258 2.17 -4.88 14.52
N ALA A 259 0.88 -5.12 14.25
CA ALA A 259 -0.11 -5.22 15.31
C ALA A 259 0.04 -6.53 16.10
N GLY A 260 0.49 -7.62 15.48
CA GLY A 260 0.78 -8.87 16.17
C GLY A 260 1.94 -8.74 17.14
N GLY A 261 2.99 -8.01 16.76
CA GLY A 261 4.08 -7.65 17.66
C GLY A 261 3.58 -6.87 18.88
N LEU A 262 2.81 -5.78 18.63
CA LEU A 262 2.22 -4.96 19.70
C LEU A 262 1.28 -5.76 20.61
N ALA A 263 0.40 -6.56 20.02
CA ALA A 263 -0.54 -7.40 20.77
C ALA A 263 0.18 -8.42 21.67
N THR A 264 1.22 -9.05 21.13
CA THR A 264 2.04 -10.03 21.88
C THR A 264 2.76 -9.37 23.05
N ILE A 265 3.34 -8.18 22.85
CA ILE A 265 3.98 -7.40 23.92
C ILE A 265 2.97 -7.05 25.03
N LEU A 266 1.79 -6.55 24.64
CA LEU A 266 0.72 -6.23 25.58
C LEU A 266 0.19 -7.46 26.33
N ALA A 267 0.08 -8.58 25.66
CA ALA A 267 -0.37 -9.83 26.28
C ALA A 267 0.71 -10.39 27.24
N LEU A 268 2.00 -10.30 26.91
CA LEU A 268 3.13 -10.70 27.77
C LEU A 268 3.13 -9.85 29.07
N SER A 269 2.79 -8.57 29.01
CA SER A 269 2.70 -7.73 30.22
C SER A 269 1.57 -8.11 31.15
N GLN A 270 0.53 -8.80 30.67
CA GLN A 270 -0.56 -9.32 31.47
C GLN A 270 -0.21 -10.69 32.06
N SER A 271 0.29 -11.60 31.23
CA SER A 271 0.71 -12.95 31.61
C SER A 271 1.59 -13.56 30.50
N THR A 272 2.66 -14.27 30.89
CA THR A 272 3.55 -14.97 29.96
C THR A 272 2.77 -16.00 29.13
N ILE A 273 1.83 -16.71 29.73
CA ILE A 273 0.98 -17.71 29.06
C ILE A 273 0.08 -17.02 28.03
N LEU A 274 -0.52 -15.88 28.37
CA LEU A 274 -1.34 -15.10 27.46
C LEU A 274 -0.54 -14.57 26.28
N GLY A 275 0.68 -14.07 26.51
CA GLY A 275 1.59 -13.64 25.46
C GLY A 275 1.93 -14.77 24.48
N LEU A 276 2.22 -15.96 24.99
CA LEU A 276 2.48 -17.12 24.14
C LEU A 276 1.26 -17.51 23.30
N TRP A 277 0.05 -17.56 23.88
CA TRP A 277 -1.17 -17.81 23.12
C TRP A 277 -1.47 -16.74 22.09
N THR A 278 -1.20 -15.47 22.40
CA THR A 278 -1.38 -14.36 21.47
C THR A 278 -0.41 -14.49 20.28
N LEU A 279 0.84 -14.83 20.53
CA LEU A 279 1.83 -15.06 19.46
C LEU A 279 1.40 -16.23 18.56
N ILE A 280 1.02 -17.36 19.14
CA ILE A 280 0.52 -18.54 18.40
C ILE A 280 -0.70 -18.16 17.57
N PHE A 281 -1.64 -17.41 18.15
CA PHE A 281 -2.82 -16.92 17.45
C PHE A 281 -2.45 -16.06 16.23
N PHE A 282 -1.54 -15.08 16.37
CA PHE A 282 -1.13 -14.26 15.24
C PHE A 282 -0.38 -15.04 14.15
N VAL A 283 0.44 -16.02 14.55
CA VAL A 283 1.07 -16.95 13.59
C VAL A 283 -0.01 -17.74 12.83
N ALA A 284 -1.02 -18.25 13.53
CA ALA A 284 -2.13 -18.98 12.90
C ALA A 284 -2.94 -18.08 11.94
N VAL A 285 -3.25 -16.84 12.35
CA VAL A 285 -3.93 -15.84 11.52
C VAL A 285 -3.11 -15.51 10.29
N GLN A 286 -1.79 -15.32 10.43
CA GLN A 286 -0.89 -15.07 9.30
C GLN A 286 -0.85 -16.25 8.32
N GLN A 287 -0.88 -17.50 8.82
CA GLN A 287 -0.94 -18.69 7.97
C GLN A 287 -2.29 -18.79 7.23
N LEU A 288 -3.38 -18.47 7.92
CA LEU A 288 -4.70 -18.40 7.30
C LEU A 288 -4.73 -17.33 6.19
N GLU A 289 -4.19 -16.15 6.44
CA GLU A 289 -4.08 -15.08 5.46
C GLU A 289 -3.27 -15.53 4.24
N ASN A 290 -2.03 -15.99 4.44
CA ASN A 290 -1.10 -16.31 3.36
C ASN A 290 -1.54 -17.50 2.50
N HIS A 291 -2.14 -18.53 3.12
CA HIS A 291 -2.46 -19.79 2.45
C HIS A 291 -3.92 -19.87 1.96
N ILE A 292 -4.83 -19.12 2.57
CA ILE A 292 -6.25 -19.18 2.25
C ILE A 292 -6.78 -17.86 1.69
N LEU A 293 -6.63 -16.75 2.43
CA LEU A 293 -7.28 -15.49 2.06
C LEU A 293 -6.62 -14.83 0.84
N VAL A 294 -5.29 -14.69 0.86
CA VAL A 294 -4.55 -14.08 -0.25
C VAL A 294 -4.74 -14.86 -1.57
N PRO A 295 -4.63 -16.21 -1.62
CA PRO A 295 -4.93 -16.95 -2.85
C PRO A 295 -6.36 -16.79 -3.35
N ILE A 296 -7.34 -16.75 -2.46
CA ILE A 296 -8.76 -16.62 -2.84
C ILE A 296 -9.08 -15.21 -3.32
N LEU A 297 -8.65 -14.19 -2.57
CA LEU A 297 -9.04 -12.80 -2.80
C LEU A 297 -8.11 -12.06 -3.77
N ILE A 298 -6.80 -12.20 -3.60
CA ILE A 298 -5.83 -11.38 -4.34
C ILE A 298 -5.27 -12.11 -5.58
N LYS A 299 -4.80 -13.35 -5.44
CA LYS A 299 -4.18 -14.07 -6.56
C LYS A 299 -5.13 -14.29 -7.72
N LYS A 300 -6.40 -14.63 -7.45
CA LYS A 300 -7.42 -14.81 -8.51
C LYS A 300 -7.83 -13.49 -9.17
N LEU A 301 -7.76 -12.35 -8.47
CA LEU A 301 -8.26 -11.07 -8.94
C LEU A 301 -7.17 -10.22 -9.60
N VAL A 302 -5.94 -10.28 -9.09
CA VAL A 302 -4.83 -9.43 -9.52
C VAL A 302 -3.75 -10.20 -10.29
N GLY A 303 -3.50 -11.46 -9.92
CA GLY A 303 -2.56 -12.36 -10.63
C GLY A 303 -1.08 -12.12 -10.33
N LEU A 304 -0.74 -11.22 -9.40
CA LEU A 304 0.64 -10.86 -9.10
C LEU A 304 1.39 -11.94 -8.32
N ASN A 305 2.70 -12.07 -8.62
CA ASN A 305 3.63 -12.86 -7.81
C ASN A 305 3.93 -12.13 -6.48
N PRO A 306 3.96 -12.83 -5.33
CA PRO A 306 4.31 -12.22 -4.03
C PRO A 306 5.62 -11.43 -4.02
N VAL A 307 6.64 -11.89 -4.75
CA VAL A 307 7.91 -11.16 -4.87
C VAL A 307 7.71 -9.81 -5.56
N ALA A 308 6.89 -9.76 -6.63
CA ALA A 308 6.58 -8.51 -7.31
C ALA A 308 5.83 -7.54 -6.39
N VAL A 309 4.93 -8.04 -5.53
CA VAL A 309 4.22 -7.24 -4.53
C VAL A 309 5.20 -6.61 -3.54
N ILE A 310 6.11 -7.41 -2.95
CA ILE A 310 7.10 -6.91 -1.97
C ILE A 310 8.02 -5.86 -2.61
N LEU A 311 8.57 -6.17 -3.80
CA LEU A 311 9.42 -5.22 -4.52
C LEU A 311 8.70 -3.92 -4.84
N SER A 312 7.43 -4.01 -5.26
CA SER A 312 6.62 -2.82 -5.56
C SER A 312 6.40 -1.96 -4.33
N ILE A 313 6.14 -2.57 -3.16
CA ILE A 313 5.97 -1.86 -1.89
C ILE A 313 7.28 -1.15 -1.50
N LEU A 314 8.44 -1.81 -1.63
CA LEU A 314 9.74 -1.20 -1.33
C LEU A 314 10.05 -0.03 -2.26
N ILE A 315 9.80 -0.18 -3.57
CA ILE A 315 9.98 0.88 -4.55
C ILE A 315 9.00 2.03 -4.27
N GLY A 316 7.72 1.70 -4.04
CA GLY A 316 6.69 2.69 -3.73
C GLY A 316 7.01 3.50 -2.48
N ALA A 317 7.47 2.85 -1.41
CA ALA A 317 7.92 3.49 -0.19
C ALA A 317 9.02 4.53 -0.45
N LYS A 318 9.99 4.17 -1.30
CA LYS A 318 11.12 5.03 -1.63
C LYS A 318 10.73 6.23 -2.50
N LEU A 319 9.80 6.03 -3.45
CA LEU A 319 9.40 7.04 -4.42
C LEU A 319 8.35 8.03 -3.91
N GLY A 320 7.36 7.55 -3.15
CA GLY A 320 6.19 8.33 -2.76
C GLY A 320 5.77 8.18 -1.29
N GLY A 321 6.64 7.60 -0.43
CA GLY A 321 6.31 7.40 0.98
C GLY A 321 5.03 6.59 1.16
N VAL A 322 4.13 7.05 2.04
CA VAL A 322 2.86 6.36 2.36
C VAL A 322 1.97 6.21 1.12
N LEU A 323 1.80 7.28 0.33
CA LEU A 323 1.04 7.21 -0.93
C LEU A 323 1.67 6.22 -1.92
N GLY A 324 3.00 6.22 -2.02
CA GLY A 324 3.71 5.26 -2.87
C GLY A 324 3.50 3.82 -2.45
N ILE A 325 3.46 3.52 -1.15
CA ILE A 325 3.14 2.19 -0.62
C ILE A 325 1.72 1.78 -1.00
N LEU A 326 0.74 2.66 -0.80
CA LEU A 326 -0.67 2.39 -1.12
C LEU A 326 -0.89 2.14 -2.61
N LEU A 327 -0.16 2.84 -3.47
CA LEU A 327 -0.25 2.71 -4.92
C LEU A 327 0.61 1.58 -5.50
N ALA A 328 1.54 1.04 -4.73
CA ALA A 328 2.55 0.08 -5.20
C ALA A 328 1.93 -1.14 -5.88
N VAL A 329 1.00 -1.80 -5.20
CA VAL A 329 0.39 -3.05 -5.68
C VAL A 329 -0.52 -2.82 -6.90
N PRO A 330 -1.43 -1.83 -6.91
CA PRO A 330 -2.24 -1.56 -8.09
C PRO A 330 -1.41 -1.12 -9.31
N LEU A 331 -0.34 -0.33 -9.10
CA LEU A 331 0.56 0.03 -10.20
C LEU A 331 1.35 -1.18 -10.71
N ALA A 332 1.82 -2.05 -9.82
CA ALA A 332 2.46 -3.31 -10.23
C ALA A 332 1.52 -4.18 -11.06
N ALA A 333 0.23 -4.22 -10.72
CA ALA A 333 -0.77 -4.95 -11.49
C ALA A 333 -0.97 -4.40 -12.92
N VAL A 334 -0.87 -3.09 -13.09
CA VAL A 334 -0.89 -2.44 -14.42
C VAL A 334 0.35 -2.79 -15.22
N VAL A 335 1.53 -2.73 -14.59
CA VAL A 335 2.81 -3.09 -15.21
C VAL A 335 2.83 -4.57 -15.64
N ASP A 336 2.35 -5.45 -14.77
CA ASP A 336 2.19 -6.88 -15.06
C ASP A 336 1.27 -7.13 -16.26
N GLU A 337 0.13 -6.43 -16.33
CA GLU A 337 -0.78 -6.52 -17.47
C GLU A 337 -0.11 -6.11 -18.77
N PHE A 338 0.66 -5.02 -18.75
CA PHE A 338 1.41 -4.54 -19.90
C PHE A 338 2.44 -5.57 -20.38
N PHE A 339 3.24 -6.15 -19.50
CA PHE A 339 4.22 -7.18 -19.88
C PHE A 339 3.57 -8.47 -20.35
N THR A 340 2.47 -8.88 -19.74
CA THR A 340 1.69 -10.06 -20.17
C THR A 340 1.13 -9.86 -21.57
N ASP A 341 0.62 -8.67 -21.88
CA ASP A 341 0.10 -8.35 -23.22
C ASP A 341 1.21 -8.34 -24.29
N LEU A 342 2.38 -7.78 -23.95
CA LEU A 342 3.55 -7.81 -24.83
C LEU A 342 4.02 -9.24 -25.14
N SER A 343 4.03 -10.13 -24.13
CA SER A 343 4.46 -11.53 -24.32
C SER A 343 3.46 -12.31 -25.19
N ARG A 344 2.15 -12.10 -25.00
CA ARG A 344 1.10 -12.71 -25.83
C ARG A 344 1.21 -12.33 -27.31
N ARG A 345 1.56 -11.07 -27.59
CA ARG A 345 1.76 -10.58 -28.96
C ARG A 345 2.95 -11.24 -29.64
N LYS A 346 4.06 -11.46 -28.92
CA LYS A 346 5.24 -12.14 -29.45
C LYS A 346 4.93 -13.58 -29.85
N VAL A 347 4.16 -14.32 -29.04
CA VAL A 347 3.78 -15.71 -29.31
C VAL A 347 2.83 -15.78 -30.51
N GLY A 348 1.81 -14.92 -30.57
CA GLY A 348 0.84 -14.91 -31.68
C GLY A 348 1.42 -14.44 -33.02
N THR A 349 2.60 -13.79 -33.03
CA THR A 349 3.36 -13.48 -34.28
C THR A 349 4.20 -14.67 -34.74
N SER A 350 4.68 -15.52 -33.82
CA SER A 350 5.44 -16.73 -34.19
C SER A 350 4.57 -17.81 -34.81
N GLU A 351 3.32 -18.00 -34.33
CA GLU A 351 2.38 -18.98 -34.90
C GLU A 351 1.82 -18.61 -36.31
N LYS A 352 1.99 -17.35 -36.74
CA LYS A 352 1.58 -16.91 -38.09
C LYS A 352 2.71 -16.99 -39.12
N GLN A 353 3.92 -17.38 -38.70
CA GLN A 353 5.09 -17.52 -39.58
C GLN A 353 5.47 -18.99 -39.83
N GLU A 354 4.79 -19.95 -39.20
CA GLU A 354 4.79 -21.39 -39.58
C GLU A 354 3.53 -21.71 -40.40
#